data_5f0ff44920ee909efdaaa0aeeecece56
#
_entry.id   5f0ff44920ee909efdaaa0aeeecece56
#
_cell.length_a   1.000
_cell.length_b   1.000
_cell.length_c   1.000
_cell.angle_alpha   90.00
_cell.angle_beta   90.00
_cell.angle_gamma   90.00
#
_symmetry.space_group_name_H-M   'P 1'
#
loop_
_entity.id
_entity.type
_entity.pdbx_description
1 polymer ?
#
loop_
_entity_poly.entity_id
_entity_poly.type
_entity_poly.pdbx_seq_one_letter_code
_entity_poly.pdbx_strand_id
1 'polypeptide(L)'
;MVKKKDSSSGKVKNANVPSKKKFQPPNKKDSPSHSASSSATRHHQQLILDIYKTTFHSVLFSPTFTTTLQSVKQALFDRDFARAFGSPENLAVYAARYSPTRSLCYAAILTSLQPHLDAISSPTLPILSIGGGPSETVAVASFLASTSPTPTPTLSATLTLLDSAPWSGPVTALTTTLTTPSLPSLPPFLPPSHFTTTFLLADALTAPLPLQPTGAPVLVTLLFTLNELFTAAGVGATTKFLLGLTGAVAAGSLLLVVDSPGSYSETKASGGEWW
;
A
#
# COMPACT_ATOMS: atom_id res chain seq x y z
N MET A 1 20.81 1.39 -79.96
CA MET A 1 19.61 1.67 -80.75
C MET A 1 18.60 2.24 -79.78
N VAL A 2 18.51 3.53 -79.61
CA VAL A 2 17.67 4.49 -80.34
C VAL A 2 16.22 4.15 -80.35
N LYS A 3 15.39 4.84 -79.56
CA LYS A 3 14.42 5.80 -80.02
C LYS A 3 13.76 6.60 -78.92
N LYS A 4 13.85 7.88 -78.98
CA LYS A 4 13.01 8.96 -78.43
C LYS A 4 11.60 8.91 -78.95
N LYS A 5 10.61 9.42 -78.19
CA LYS A 5 9.53 10.34 -78.65
C LYS A 5 8.84 10.84 -77.35
N ASP A 6 8.94 12.07 -77.06
CA ASP A 6 8.25 13.33 -77.34
C ASP A 6 6.79 13.40 -76.85
N SER A 7 6.63 14.27 -75.87
CA SER A 7 5.70 15.38 -75.65
C SER A 7 4.19 15.21 -75.90
N SER A 8 3.45 15.55 -74.89
CA SER A 8 2.25 16.39 -75.06
C SER A 8 1.85 17.07 -73.76
N SER A 9 1.80 18.41 -73.85
CA SER A 9 1.36 19.34 -72.80
C SER A 9 -0.17 19.28 -72.66
N GLY A 10 -0.64 19.17 -71.42
CA GLY A 10 -2.07 19.34 -71.09
C GLY A 10 -2.21 20.28 -69.89
N LYS A 11 -2.52 21.56 -70.17
CA LYS A 11 -2.98 22.55 -69.20
C LYS A 11 -4.28 22.06 -68.56
N VAL A 12 -4.31 21.88 -67.23
CA VAL A 12 -5.54 21.76 -66.48
C VAL A 12 -5.62 22.86 -65.43
N LYS A 13 -6.79 23.46 -65.41
CA LYS A 13 -7.20 24.70 -64.75
C LYS A 13 -7.13 24.64 -63.23
N ASN A 14 -6.79 25.79 -62.63
CA ASN A 14 -6.95 26.13 -61.23
C ASN A 14 -8.34 25.74 -60.69
N ALA A 15 -8.39 24.91 -59.65
CA ALA A 15 -9.55 24.72 -58.79
C ALA A 15 -9.24 25.31 -57.41
N ASN A 16 -10.13 26.18 -56.97
CA ASN A 16 -10.16 26.91 -55.69
C ASN A 16 -9.88 25.99 -54.48
N VAL A 17 -8.86 26.37 -53.71
CA VAL A 17 -8.61 25.78 -52.38
C VAL A 17 -9.31 26.66 -51.36
N PRO A 18 -10.25 26.09 -50.53
CA PRO A 18 -10.86 26.86 -49.46
C PRO A 18 -9.89 27.10 -48.28
N SER A 19 -9.85 28.33 -47.81
CA SER A 19 -9.07 28.81 -46.69
C SER A 19 -9.25 27.93 -45.42
N LYS A 20 -8.15 27.41 -44.89
CA LYS A 20 -8.12 26.76 -43.59
C LYS A 20 -8.48 27.76 -42.49
N LYS A 21 -9.67 27.62 -41.88
CA LYS A 21 -10.01 28.27 -40.61
C LYS A 21 -9.02 27.79 -39.54
N LYS A 22 -8.29 28.73 -38.94
CA LYS A 22 -7.45 28.51 -37.76
C LYS A 22 -8.36 28.04 -36.60
N PHE A 23 -8.12 26.82 -36.13
CA PHE A 23 -8.74 26.28 -34.93
C PHE A 23 -8.13 27.01 -33.72
N GLN A 24 -8.89 27.85 -33.04
CA GLN A 24 -8.52 28.36 -31.72
C GLN A 24 -8.93 27.32 -30.67
N PRO A 25 -7.99 26.85 -29.82
CA PRO A 25 -8.37 25.97 -28.69
C PRO A 25 -9.23 26.75 -27.71
N PRO A 26 -10.21 26.08 -27.07
CA PRO A 26 -11.07 26.73 -26.08
C PRO A 26 -10.23 27.18 -24.88
N ASN A 27 -10.44 28.42 -24.44
CA ASN A 27 -9.88 28.98 -23.21
C ASN A 27 -10.22 28.06 -22.04
N LYS A 28 -9.22 27.37 -21.46
CA LYS A 28 -9.35 26.74 -20.15
C LYS A 28 -9.54 27.83 -19.12
N LYS A 29 -10.77 27.99 -18.66
CA LYS A 29 -11.03 28.66 -17.38
C LYS A 29 -10.50 27.73 -16.29
N ASP A 30 -9.38 28.09 -15.69
CA ASP A 30 -8.82 27.43 -14.52
C ASP A 30 -9.85 27.52 -13.39
N SER A 31 -10.42 26.35 -13.05
CA SER A 31 -11.32 26.24 -11.91
C SER A 31 -10.48 26.22 -10.62
N PRO A 32 -10.73 27.10 -9.63
CA PRO A 32 -9.92 27.20 -8.40
C PRO A 32 -9.97 25.97 -7.50
N SER A 33 -10.90 25.03 -7.75
CA SER A 33 -11.12 23.85 -6.91
C SER A 33 -10.00 22.77 -7.00
N HIS A 34 -9.31 22.67 -8.13
CA HIS A 34 -8.25 21.65 -8.30
C HIS A 34 -6.94 21.96 -7.56
N SER A 35 -6.63 23.24 -7.33
CA SER A 35 -5.37 23.62 -6.67
C SER A 35 -5.42 23.42 -5.15
N ALA A 36 -6.54 23.70 -4.51
CA ALA A 36 -6.70 23.54 -3.06
C ALA A 36 -6.71 22.05 -2.64
N SER A 37 -7.42 21.20 -3.37
CA SER A 37 -7.47 19.76 -3.14
C SER A 37 -6.07 19.11 -3.29
N SER A 38 -5.31 19.50 -4.31
CA SER A 38 -3.94 19.00 -4.51
C SER A 38 -2.95 19.45 -3.42
N SER A 39 -3.17 20.62 -2.82
CA SER A 39 -2.35 21.13 -1.72
C SER A 39 -2.63 20.38 -0.41
N ALA A 40 -3.90 20.15 -0.07
CA ALA A 40 -4.30 19.38 1.12
C ALA A 40 -3.79 17.93 1.05
N THR A 41 -3.90 17.29 -0.11
CA THR A 41 -3.37 15.93 -0.32
C THR A 41 -1.86 15.88 -0.13
N ARG A 42 -1.10 16.84 -0.69
CA ARG A 42 0.36 16.90 -0.51
C ARG A 42 0.76 17.13 0.94
N HIS A 43 0.03 18.00 1.65
CA HIS A 43 0.29 18.22 3.07
C HIS A 43 0.09 16.95 3.88
N HIS A 44 -1.00 16.22 3.64
CA HIS A 44 -1.27 14.95 4.32
C HIS A 44 -0.18 13.88 4.01
N GLN A 45 0.26 13.79 2.76
CA GLN A 45 1.37 12.91 2.38
C GLN A 45 2.66 13.28 3.11
N GLN A 46 2.96 14.58 3.25
CA GLN A 46 4.14 15.05 3.98
C GLN A 46 4.06 14.67 5.47
N LEU A 47 2.90 14.79 6.09
CA LEU A 47 2.71 14.37 7.49
C LEU A 47 3.04 12.88 7.69
N ILE A 48 2.63 12.01 6.76
CA ILE A 48 2.98 10.58 6.81
C ILE A 48 4.50 10.38 6.76
N LEU A 49 5.18 11.07 5.85
CA LEU A 49 6.65 10.99 5.74
C LEU A 49 7.34 11.51 7.00
N ASP A 50 6.81 12.58 7.60
CA ASP A 50 7.35 13.16 8.84
C ASP A 50 7.16 12.22 10.04
N ILE A 51 6.08 11.43 10.10
CA ILE A 51 5.89 10.36 11.09
C ILE A 51 7.04 9.36 11.02
N TYR A 52 7.36 8.84 9.83
CA TYR A 52 8.47 7.91 9.66
C TYR A 52 9.82 8.53 10.00
N LYS A 53 10.05 9.76 9.54
CA LYS A 53 11.28 10.49 9.84
C LYS A 53 11.47 10.72 11.33
N THR A 54 10.41 11.04 12.05
CA THR A 54 10.44 11.25 13.50
C THR A 54 10.68 9.93 14.22
N THR A 55 9.91 8.90 13.90
CA THR A 55 9.99 7.58 14.55
C THR A 55 11.36 6.93 14.36
N PHE A 56 11.91 6.99 13.14
CA PHE A 56 13.16 6.32 12.78
C PHE A 56 14.33 7.30 12.63
N HIS A 57 14.29 8.45 13.29
CA HIS A 57 15.34 9.48 13.17
C HIS A 57 16.74 8.90 13.47
N SER A 58 16.91 8.21 14.58
CA SER A 58 18.19 7.59 14.95
C SER A 58 18.69 6.55 13.94
N VAL A 59 17.77 5.81 13.34
CA VAL A 59 18.08 4.81 12.31
C VAL A 59 18.53 5.48 11.02
N LEU A 60 17.78 6.48 10.54
CA LEU A 60 18.07 7.20 9.29
C LEU A 60 19.40 7.94 9.31
N PHE A 61 19.82 8.42 10.48
CA PHE A 61 21.09 9.15 10.68
C PHE A 61 22.20 8.27 11.29
N SER A 62 21.98 6.95 11.39
CA SER A 62 22.99 6.01 11.82
C SER A 62 24.11 5.90 10.77
N PRO A 63 25.40 5.86 11.19
CA PRO A 63 26.51 5.60 10.28
C PRO A 63 26.41 4.22 9.59
N THR A 64 25.70 3.26 10.19
CA THR A 64 25.51 1.90 9.65
C THR A 64 24.30 1.80 8.71
N PHE A 65 23.46 2.83 8.59
CA PHE A 65 22.21 2.78 7.82
C PHE A 65 22.41 2.26 6.40
N THR A 66 23.36 2.84 5.67
CA THR A 66 23.60 2.48 4.27
C THR A 66 24.08 1.03 4.12
N THR A 67 24.98 0.58 4.99
CA THR A 67 25.53 -0.77 4.98
C THR A 67 24.44 -1.80 5.30
N THR A 68 23.67 -1.57 6.37
CA THR A 68 22.54 -2.43 6.75
C THR A 68 21.47 -2.45 5.64
N LEU A 69 21.14 -1.30 5.03
CA LEU A 69 20.21 -1.26 3.92
C LEU A 69 20.68 -2.08 2.71
N GLN A 70 21.96 -2.08 2.37
CA GLN A 70 22.48 -2.90 1.28
C GLN A 70 22.39 -4.40 1.62
N SER A 71 22.68 -4.79 2.87
CA SER A 71 22.50 -6.16 3.34
C SER A 71 21.04 -6.61 3.24
N VAL A 72 20.10 -5.79 3.69
CA VAL A 72 18.66 -6.07 3.57
C VAL A 72 18.23 -6.19 2.11
N LYS A 73 18.68 -5.28 1.23
CA LYS A 73 18.40 -5.36 -0.22
C LYS A 73 18.89 -6.65 -0.84
N GLN A 74 20.11 -7.06 -0.51
CA GLN A 74 20.68 -8.31 -1.03
C GLN A 74 19.88 -9.50 -0.55
N ALA A 75 19.51 -9.55 0.74
CA ALA A 75 18.71 -10.63 1.29
C ALA A 75 17.31 -10.72 0.63
N LEU A 76 16.67 -9.59 0.37
CA LEU A 76 15.40 -9.53 -0.36
C LEU A 76 15.53 -9.99 -1.82
N PHE A 77 16.62 -9.61 -2.49
CA PHE A 77 16.92 -10.07 -3.85
C PHE A 77 17.13 -11.58 -3.90
N ASP A 78 17.84 -12.13 -2.92
CA ASP A 78 18.09 -13.58 -2.76
C ASP A 78 16.83 -14.32 -2.26
N ARG A 79 15.73 -13.62 -1.94
CA ARG A 79 14.51 -14.14 -1.29
C ARG A 79 14.80 -14.84 0.06
N ASP A 80 15.86 -14.43 0.72
CA ASP A 80 16.22 -14.86 2.06
C ASP A 80 15.55 -13.94 3.10
N PHE A 81 14.26 -14.17 3.32
CA PHE A 81 13.46 -13.36 4.23
C PHE A 81 13.91 -13.51 5.68
N ALA A 82 14.41 -14.69 6.06
CA ALA A 82 14.97 -14.91 7.39
C ALA A 82 16.18 -14.00 7.66
N ARG A 83 17.06 -13.83 6.66
CA ARG A 83 18.18 -12.88 6.76
C ARG A 83 17.70 -11.43 6.66
N ALA A 84 16.76 -11.14 5.77
CA ALA A 84 16.27 -9.77 5.60
C ALA A 84 15.63 -9.21 6.87
N PHE A 85 14.88 -10.03 7.60
CA PHE A 85 14.07 -9.65 8.77
C PHE A 85 14.58 -10.24 10.09
N GLY A 86 15.76 -10.88 10.08
CA GLY A 86 16.29 -11.65 11.20
C GLY A 86 16.86 -10.81 12.37
N SER A 87 16.93 -9.49 12.25
CA SER A 87 17.43 -8.63 13.33
C SER A 87 16.58 -7.38 13.52
N PRO A 88 16.48 -6.84 14.75
CA PRO A 88 15.80 -5.58 15.01
C PRO A 88 16.34 -4.42 14.19
N GLU A 89 17.65 -4.40 13.91
CA GLU A 89 18.30 -3.37 13.11
C GLU A 89 17.85 -3.43 11.64
N ASN A 90 17.81 -4.64 11.05
CA ASN A 90 17.30 -4.83 9.70
C ASN A 90 15.83 -4.41 9.57
N LEU A 91 15.01 -4.78 10.55
CA LEU A 91 13.59 -4.42 10.61
C LEU A 91 13.41 -2.91 10.68
N ALA A 92 14.18 -2.20 11.52
CA ALA A 92 14.11 -0.75 11.64
C ALA A 92 14.55 -0.04 10.34
N VAL A 93 15.62 -0.51 9.71
CA VAL A 93 16.11 0.02 8.42
C VAL A 93 15.11 -0.25 7.30
N TYR A 94 14.52 -1.45 7.25
CA TYR A 94 13.45 -1.76 6.30
C TYR A 94 12.23 -0.86 6.51
N ALA A 95 11.76 -0.73 7.75
CA ALA A 95 10.63 0.13 8.09
C ALA A 95 10.89 1.59 7.67
N ALA A 96 12.07 2.13 7.99
CA ALA A 96 12.44 3.49 7.65
C ALA A 96 12.51 3.74 6.13
N ARG A 97 12.94 2.73 5.34
CA ARG A 97 13.20 2.90 3.90
C ARG A 97 12.04 2.53 3.00
N TYR A 98 11.35 1.43 3.29
CA TYR A 98 10.35 0.88 2.38
C TYR A 98 8.91 1.18 2.79
N SER A 99 8.63 1.21 4.10
CA SER A 99 7.27 1.38 4.58
C SER A 99 6.62 2.73 4.23
N PRO A 100 7.33 3.88 4.16
CA PRO A 100 6.69 5.16 3.83
C PRO A 100 5.93 5.15 2.50
N THR A 101 6.56 4.66 1.44
CA THR A 101 5.96 4.60 0.10
C THR A 101 4.77 3.62 0.06
N ARG A 102 4.90 2.49 0.75
CA ARG A 102 3.81 1.52 0.87
C ARG A 102 2.63 2.10 1.64
N SER A 103 2.88 2.77 2.76
CA SER A 103 1.81 3.42 3.54
C SER A 103 1.03 4.45 2.74
N LEU A 104 1.72 5.27 1.93
CA LEU A 104 1.05 6.22 1.03
C LEU A 104 0.14 5.52 0.02
N CYS A 105 0.62 4.43 -0.57
CA CYS A 105 -0.16 3.62 -1.51
C CYS A 105 -1.38 2.97 -0.83
N TYR A 106 -1.17 2.29 0.30
CA TYR A 106 -2.23 1.58 1.01
C TYR A 106 -3.28 2.54 1.58
N ALA A 107 -2.88 3.70 2.09
CA ALA A 107 -3.81 4.73 2.54
C ALA A 107 -4.71 5.21 1.39
N ALA A 108 -4.16 5.42 0.20
CA ALA A 108 -4.93 5.80 -0.97
C ALA A 108 -5.91 4.69 -1.40
N ILE A 109 -5.50 3.42 -1.34
CA ILE A 109 -6.37 2.27 -1.63
C ILE A 109 -7.50 2.20 -0.61
N LEU A 110 -7.20 2.28 0.70
CA LEU A 110 -8.23 2.27 1.76
C LEU A 110 -9.23 3.41 1.59
N THR A 111 -8.76 4.61 1.25
CA THR A 111 -9.62 5.76 0.98
C THR A 111 -10.54 5.51 -0.22
N SER A 112 -10.04 4.86 -1.28
CA SER A 112 -10.87 4.51 -2.43
C SER A 112 -11.94 3.45 -2.13
N LEU A 113 -11.71 2.63 -1.10
CA LEU A 113 -12.61 1.59 -0.64
C LEU A 113 -13.54 2.04 0.48
N GLN A 114 -13.49 3.31 0.90
CA GLN A 114 -14.25 3.84 2.04
C GLN A 114 -15.72 3.40 2.05
N PRO A 115 -16.52 3.49 0.96
CA PRO A 115 -17.92 3.08 0.99
C PRO A 115 -18.13 1.61 1.39
N HIS A 116 -17.19 0.73 1.04
CA HIS A 116 -17.23 -0.68 1.43
C HIS A 116 -16.79 -0.89 2.87
N LEU A 117 -15.82 -0.10 3.33
CA LEU A 117 -15.33 -0.15 4.71
C LEU A 117 -16.38 0.38 5.68
N ASP A 118 -17.08 1.44 5.33
CA ASP A 118 -18.19 1.99 6.11
C ASP A 118 -19.30 0.94 6.34
N ALA A 119 -19.55 0.08 5.35
CA ALA A 119 -20.56 -0.95 5.44
C ALA A 119 -20.24 -2.06 6.47
N ILE A 120 -18.96 -2.27 6.81
CA ILE A 120 -18.52 -3.27 7.80
C ILE A 120 -18.08 -2.65 9.13
N SER A 121 -18.10 -1.32 9.23
CA SER A 121 -17.72 -0.56 10.42
C SER A 121 -18.93 -0.28 11.29
N SER A 122 -18.85 -0.56 12.60
CA SER A 122 -19.97 -0.28 13.52
C SER A 122 -19.51 -0.23 15.00
N PRO A 123 -19.14 0.88 15.55
CA PRO A 123 -18.49 2.09 14.99
C PRO A 123 -17.00 1.90 14.73
N THR A 124 -16.47 0.71 14.95
CA THR A 124 -15.05 0.36 14.84
C THR A 124 -14.84 -0.56 13.65
N LEU A 125 -13.87 -0.27 12.81
CA LEU A 125 -13.45 -1.11 11.70
C LEU A 125 -12.44 -2.16 12.22
N PRO A 126 -12.82 -3.45 12.28
CA PRO A 126 -11.87 -4.51 12.60
C PRO A 126 -11.05 -4.87 11.37
N ILE A 127 -9.72 -4.90 11.54
CA ILE A 127 -8.76 -5.21 10.47
C ILE A 127 -7.83 -6.32 10.94
N LEU A 128 -7.70 -7.38 10.15
CA LEU A 128 -6.67 -8.39 10.28
C LEU A 128 -5.71 -8.27 9.10
N SER A 129 -4.47 -7.87 9.36
CA SER A 129 -3.43 -7.76 8.35
C SER A 129 -2.46 -8.93 8.46
N ILE A 130 -2.48 -9.79 7.47
CA ILE A 130 -1.63 -10.99 7.38
C ILE A 130 -0.40 -10.63 6.55
N GLY A 131 0.79 -10.87 7.09
CA GLY A 131 2.04 -10.32 6.58
C GLY A 131 2.16 -8.82 6.83
N GLY A 132 1.43 -8.32 7.84
CA GLY A 132 1.31 -6.90 8.13
C GLY A 132 2.31 -6.39 9.15
N GLY A 133 2.66 -5.10 9.01
CA GLY A 133 3.64 -4.47 9.88
C GLY A 133 3.58 -2.93 9.87
N PRO A 134 4.75 -2.27 9.78
CA PRO A 134 4.86 -0.81 9.82
C PRO A 134 4.04 -0.07 8.76
N SER A 135 3.95 -0.62 7.55
CA SER A 135 3.25 0.02 6.43
C SER A 135 1.76 0.12 6.67
N GLU A 136 1.16 -0.97 7.13
CA GLU A 136 -0.26 -1.10 7.42
C GLU A 136 -0.65 -0.23 8.62
N THR A 137 0.20 -0.19 9.65
CA THR A 137 0.01 0.65 10.84
C THR A 137 -0.20 2.11 10.46
N VAL A 138 0.70 2.67 9.64
CA VAL A 138 0.61 4.07 9.24
C VAL A 138 -0.47 4.29 8.19
N ALA A 139 -0.70 3.34 7.29
CA ALA A 139 -1.74 3.45 6.27
C ALA A 139 -3.15 3.52 6.87
N VAL A 140 -3.45 2.65 7.84
CA VAL A 140 -4.75 2.66 8.54
C VAL A 140 -4.93 3.95 9.33
N ALA A 141 -3.91 4.39 10.07
CA ALA A 141 -3.97 5.66 10.80
C ALA A 141 -4.19 6.85 9.86
N SER A 142 -3.51 6.85 8.71
CA SER A 142 -3.68 7.87 7.67
C SER A 142 -5.09 7.88 7.07
N PHE A 143 -5.65 6.69 6.79
CA PHE A 143 -7.03 6.54 6.33
C PHE A 143 -8.00 7.12 7.34
N LEU A 144 -7.90 6.76 8.63
CA LEU A 144 -8.77 7.28 9.68
C LEU A 144 -8.70 8.81 9.79
N ALA A 145 -7.49 9.38 9.73
CA ALA A 145 -7.31 10.83 9.77
C ALA A 145 -7.90 11.55 8.55
N SER A 146 -7.97 10.89 7.40
CA SER A 146 -8.50 11.47 6.16
C SER A 146 -10.02 11.40 6.02
N THR A 147 -10.69 10.50 6.77
CA THR A 147 -12.14 10.27 6.66
C THR A 147 -12.98 11.30 7.41
N SER A 148 -12.36 12.15 8.24
CA SER A 148 -13.07 13.14 9.03
C SER A 148 -12.77 14.57 8.57
N PRO A 149 -13.77 15.41 8.32
CA PRO A 149 -13.60 16.84 8.08
C PRO A 149 -13.29 17.62 9.38
N THR A 150 -13.42 16.96 10.54
CA THR A 150 -13.15 17.51 11.86
C THR A 150 -11.82 16.97 12.40
N PRO A 151 -11.17 17.65 13.37
CA PRO A 151 -9.95 17.16 14.01
C PRO A 151 -10.12 15.82 14.73
N THR A 152 -11.36 15.41 15.01
CA THR A 152 -11.67 14.12 15.64
C THR A 152 -12.22 13.17 14.59
N PRO A 153 -11.58 12.00 14.32
CA PRO A 153 -12.10 11.00 13.42
C PRO A 153 -13.50 10.53 13.84
N THR A 154 -14.36 10.28 12.88
CA THR A 154 -15.69 9.70 13.12
C THR A 154 -15.64 8.17 13.17
N LEU A 155 -14.59 7.58 12.59
CA LEU A 155 -14.33 6.16 12.53
C LEU A 155 -13.15 5.80 13.43
N SER A 156 -13.25 4.67 14.13
CA SER A 156 -12.13 4.04 14.83
C SER A 156 -11.74 2.74 14.15
N ALA A 157 -10.54 2.22 14.43
CA ALA A 157 -10.11 0.92 13.95
C ALA A 157 -9.34 0.13 15.01
N THR A 158 -9.53 -1.18 14.99
CA THR A 158 -8.66 -2.15 15.65
C THR A 158 -7.88 -2.90 14.59
N LEU A 159 -6.56 -2.73 14.60
CA LEU A 159 -5.65 -3.37 13.65
C LEU A 159 -4.89 -4.50 14.33
N THR A 160 -5.17 -5.74 13.93
CA THR A 160 -4.39 -6.90 14.32
C THR A 160 -3.42 -7.21 13.18
N LEU A 161 -2.13 -7.18 13.47
CA LEU A 161 -1.03 -7.50 12.55
C LEU A 161 -0.52 -8.89 12.89
N LEU A 162 -0.45 -9.77 11.92
CA LEU A 162 0.09 -11.12 12.06
C LEU A 162 1.21 -11.32 11.06
N ASP A 163 2.41 -11.60 11.54
CA ASP A 163 3.60 -11.81 10.70
C ASP A 163 4.57 -12.78 11.37
N SER A 164 5.35 -13.51 10.58
CA SER A 164 6.43 -14.38 11.03
C SER A 164 7.71 -13.63 11.41
N ALA A 165 7.88 -12.40 10.94
CA ALA A 165 8.99 -11.52 11.33
C ALA A 165 8.59 -10.64 12.55
N PRO A 166 9.51 -10.34 13.48
CA PRO A 166 9.18 -9.71 14.77
C PRO A 166 9.02 -8.19 14.67
N TRP A 167 8.01 -7.70 13.97
CA TRP A 167 7.72 -6.26 13.77
C TRP A 167 7.25 -5.50 15.01
N SER A 168 7.11 -6.14 16.15
CA SER A 168 6.56 -5.51 17.37
C SER A 168 7.24 -4.18 17.73
N GLY A 169 8.57 -4.11 17.66
CA GLY A 169 9.32 -2.89 17.95
C GLY A 169 8.97 -1.71 17.02
N PRO A 170 9.16 -1.85 15.69
CA PRO A 170 8.76 -0.82 14.73
C PRO A 170 7.27 -0.45 14.78
N VAL A 171 6.36 -1.41 14.95
CA VAL A 171 4.92 -1.16 15.07
C VAL A 171 4.60 -0.33 16.32
N THR A 172 5.15 -0.71 17.49
CA THR A 172 4.97 0.04 18.74
C THR A 172 5.50 1.45 18.63
N ALA A 173 6.69 1.64 18.06
CA ALA A 173 7.29 2.95 17.89
C ALA A 173 6.43 3.86 16.99
N LEU A 174 5.92 3.34 15.87
CA LEU A 174 5.01 4.08 14.99
C LEU A 174 3.68 4.38 15.65
N THR A 175 3.07 3.42 16.31
CA THR A 175 1.80 3.62 17.03
C THR A 175 1.95 4.72 18.09
N THR A 176 3.05 4.71 18.84
CA THR A 176 3.35 5.76 19.82
C THR A 176 3.49 7.13 19.14
N THR A 177 4.24 7.22 18.05
CA THR A 177 4.40 8.50 17.32
C THR A 177 3.06 9.01 16.76
N LEU A 178 2.20 8.11 16.29
CA LEU A 178 0.88 8.45 15.75
C LEU A 178 -0.10 8.96 16.81
N THR A 179 -0.04 8.38 18.01
CA THR A 179 -1.04 8.61 19.07
C THR A 179 -0.56 9.53 20.19
N THR A 180 0.71 9.95 20.17
CA THR A 180 1.27 10.88 21.14
C THR A 180 1.52 12.25 20.50
N PRO A 181 1.16 13.37 21.14
CA PRO A 181 1.46 14.69 20.63
C PRO A 181 2.98 14.89 20.46
N SER A 182 3.40 15.42 19.30
CA SER A 182 4.79 15.75 19.04
C SER A 182 5.29 16.92 19.92
N LEU A 183 4.36 17.81 20.33
CA LEU A 183 4.58 18.91 21.28
C LEU A 183 3.36 18.98 22.21
N PRO A 184 3.50 19.40 23.47
CA PRO A 184 2.37 19.51 24.41
C PRO A 184 1.23 20.42 23.93
N SER A 185 1.51 21.34 23.01
CA SER A 185 0.55 22.29 22.45
C SER A 185 -0.15 21.80 21.16
N LEU A 186 0.26 20.65 20.60
CA LEU A 186 -0.30 20.11 19.38
C LEU A 186 -1.06 18.81 19.67
N PRO A 187 -2.21 18.56 19.00
CA PRO A 187 -2.87 17.27 19.10
C PRO A 187 -2.00 16.16 18.50
N PRO A 188 -2.19 14.90 18.90
CA PRO A 188 -1.58 13.76 18.22
C PRO A 188 -2.11 13.68 16.77
N PHE A 189 -1.40 12.95 15.92
CA PHE A 189 -1.86 12.70 14.54
C PHE A 189 -3.22 11.99 14.55
N LEU A 190 -3.43 11.08 15.51
CA LEU A 190 -4.66 10.36 15.72
C LEU A 190 -4.94 10.21 17.22
N PRO A 191 -6.16 10.47 17.74
CA PRO A 191 -6.47 10.22 19.14
C PRO A 191 -6.28 8.75 19.51
N PRO A 192 -5.67 8.42 20.66
CA PRO A 192 -5.43 7.02 21.08
C PRO A 192 -6.71 6.16 21.17
N SER A 193 -7.85 6.80 21.43
CA SER A 193 -9.16 6.12 21.51
C SER A 193 -9.69 5.66 20.14
N HIS A 194 -9.11 6.14 19.03
CA HIS A 194 -9.58 5.83 17.68
C HIS A 194 -8.73 4.78 16.97
N PHE A 195 -7.58 4.43 17.51
CA PHE A 195 -6.67 3.50 16.85
C PHE A 195 -5.96 2.58 17.85
N THR A 196 -6.25 1.30 17.75
CA THR A 196 -5.61 0.27 18.55
C THR A 196 -4.89 -0.70 17.65
N THR A 197 -3.62 -1.00 17.95
CA THR A 197 -2.81 -1.98 17.23
C THR A 197 -2.44 -3.15 18.14
N THR A 198 -2.50 -4.36 17.60
CA THR A 198 -2.00 -5.58 18.24
C THR A 198 -1.09 -6.29 17.24
N PHE A 199 0.10 -6.66 17.65
CA PHE A 199 1.02 -7.44 16.84
C PHE A 199 1.13 -8.87 17.37
N LEU A 200 0.98 -9.85 16.48
CA LEU A 200 1.09 -11.27 16.74
C LEU A 200 2.23 -11.86 15.91
N LEU A 201 3.27 -12.33 16.58
CA LEU A 201 4.36 -13.06 15.96
C LEU A 201 3.91 -14.51 15.72
N ALA A 202 3.52 -14.82 14.48
CA ALA A 202 3.05 -16.15 14.12
C ALA A 202 3.13 -16.38 12.61
N ASP A 203 3.26 -17.65 12.23
CA ASP A 203 3.13 -18.06 10.82
C ASP A 203 1.65 -18.26 10.49
N ALA A 204 1.16 -17.47 9.54
CA ALA A 204 -0.24 -17.47 9.10
C ALA A 204 -0.69 -18.83 8.53
N LEU A 205 0.22 -19.64 8.02
CA LEU A 205 -0.10 -20.95 7.44
C LEU A 205 -0.37 -22.03 8.49
N THR A 206 0.15 -21.84 9.71
CA THR A 206 0.12 -22.85 10.78
C THR A 206 -0.60 -22.40 12.04
N ALA A 207 -0.60 -21.10 12.33
CA ALA A 207 -1.26 -20.57 13.51
C ALA A 207 -2.78 -20.40 13.31
N PRO A 208 -3.57 -20.51 14.38
CA PRO A 208 -4.98 -20.13 14.31
C PRO A 208 -5.12 -18.65 14.01
N LEU A 209 -6.01 -18.31 13.08
CA LEU A 209 -6.26 -16.91 12.74
C LEU A 209 -6.94 -16.19 13.92
N PRO A 210 -6.50 -14.98 14.28
CA PRO A 210 -7.02 -14.21 15.42
C PRO A 210 -8.35 -13.52 15.06
N LEU A 211 -9.31 -14.28 14.57
CA LEU A 211 -10.64 -13.80 14.23
C LEU A 211 -11.53 -13.77 15.45
N GLN A 212 -12.36 -12.74 15.57
CA GLN A 212 -13.26 -12.58 16.71
C GLN A 212 -14.39 -13.61 16.64
N PRO A 213 -14.75 -14.26 17.77
CA PRO A 213 -15.83 -15.24 17.83
C PRO A 213 -17.22 -14.63 17.54
N THR A 214 -17.32 -13.32 17.50
CA THR A 214 -18.60 -12.57 17.38
C THR A 214 -19.29 -12.75 16.04
N GLY A 215 -18.62 -13.32 15.04
CA GLY A 215 -19.17 -13.42 13.68
C GLY A 215 -19.34 -12.05 12.98
N ALA A 216 -18.71 -10.99 13.48
CA ALA A 216 -18.76 -9.68 12.86
C ALA A 216 -17.87 -9.65 11.60
N PRO A 217 -18.28 -8.93 10.53
CA PRO A 217 -17.46 -8.74 9.35
C PRO A 217 -16.11 -8.08 9.69
N VAL A 218 -15.07 -8.45 8.99
CA VAL A 218 -13.69 -7.97 9.16
C VAL A 218 -13.07 -7.63 7.82
N LEU A 219 -12.21 -6.61 7.78
CA LEU A 219 -11.29 -6.40 6.66
C LEU A 219 -10.05 -7.28 6.86
N VAL A 220 -9.83 -8.24 5.99
CA VAL A 220 -8.57 -8.98 5.93
C VAL A 220 -7.70 -8.38 4.84
N THR A 221 -6.42 -8.15 5.11
CA THR A 221 -5.47 -7.64 4.13
C THR A 221 -4.29 -8.58 3.93
N LEU A 222 -3.89 -8.76 2.66
CA LEU A 222 -2.68 -9.45 2.20
C LEU A 222 -1.94 -8.47 1.27
N LEU A 223 -1.01 -7.68 1.82
CA LEU A 223 -0.36 -6.59 1.09
C LEU A 223 1.11 -6.96 0.83
N PHE A 224 1.41 -7.39 -0.40
CA PHE A 224 2.68 -7.98 -0.83
C PHE A 224 3.05 -9.27 -0.08
N THR A 225 2.05 -10.01 0.38
CA THR A 225 2.21 -11.23 1.18
C THR A 225 1.88 -12.48 0.37
N LEU A 226 0.89 -12.40 -0.52
CA LEU A 226 0.37 -13.60 -1.20
C LEU A 226 1.44 -14.27 -2.08
N ASN A 227 2.23 -13.50 -2.82
CA ASN A 227 3.35 -14.02 -3.60
C ASN A 227 4.44 -14.66 -2.72
N GLU A 228 4.67 -14.11 -1.53
CA GLU A 228 5.63 -14.69 -0.58
C GLU A 228 5.14 -16.05 -0.07
N LEU A 229 3.86 -16.17 0.26
CA LEU A 229 3.25 -17.44 0.67
C LEU A 229 3.32 -18.50 -0.43
N PHE A 230 3.02 -18.13 -1.68
CA PHE A 230 3.14 -19.06 -2.82
C PHE A 230 4.58 -19.47 -3.06
N THR A 231 5.54 -18.56 -2.91
CA THR A 231 6.95 -18.84 -3.11
C THR A 231 7.54 -19.71 -2.00
N ALA A 232 7.22 -19.42 -0.75
CA ALA A 232 7.80 -20.10 0.42
C ALA A 232 7.15 -21.46 0.70
N ALA A 233 5.81 -21.54 0.58
CA ALA A 233 5.04 -22.72 0.98
C ALA A 233 4.41 -23.50 -0.18
N GLY A 234 4.44 -22.94 -1.37
CA GLY A 234 3.88 -23.54 -2.59
C GLY A 234 2.36 -23.42 -2.69
N VAL A 235 1.84 -23.85 -3.85
CA VAL A 235 0.41 -23.70 -4.22
C VAL A 235 -0.50 -24.42 -3.24
N GLY A 236 -0.19 -25.65 -2.85
CA GLY A 236 -1.06 -26.47 -2.01
C GLY A 236 -1.31 -25.87 -0.63
N ALA A 237 -0.23 -25.46 0.08
CA ALA A 237 -0.34 -24.87 1.42
C ALA A 237 -1.04 -23.51 1.38
N THR A 238 -0.69 -22.67 0.42
CA THR A 238 -1.30 -21.34 0.26
C THR A 238 -2.78 -21.43 -0.10
N THR A 239 -3.16 -22.35 -1.00
CA THR A 239 -4.57 -22.56 -1.34
C THR A 239 -5.35 -23.08 -0.13
N LYS A 240 -4.79 -24.03 0.63
CA LYS A 240 -5.43 -24.53 1.86
C LYS A 240 -5.63 -23.40 2.87
N PHE A 241 -4.64 -22.53 3.04
CA PHE A 241 -4.75 -21.35 3.90
C PHE A 241 -5.88 -20.41 3.44
N LEU A 242 -5.95 -20.05 2.15
CA LEU A 242 -6.99 -19.18 1.61
C LEU A 242 -8.41 -19.78 1.78
N LEU A 243 -8.56 -21.07 1.57
CA LEU A 243 -9.84 -21.78 1.81
C LEU A 243 -10.20 -21.77 3.29
N GLY A 244 -9.21 -22.00 4.18
CA GLY A 244 -9.40 -21.92 5.63
C GLY A 244 -9.80 -20.51 6.07
N LEU A 245 -9.14 -19.48 5.55
CA LEU A 245 -9.47 -18.07 5.79
C LEU A 245 -10.91 -17.76 5.36
N THR A 246 -11.29 -18.16 4.13
CA THR A 246 -12.65 -17.95 3.61
C THR A 246 -13.72 -18.61 4.49
N GLY A 247 -13.43 -19.81 5.02
CA GLY A 247 -14.35 -20.51 5.94
C GLY A 247 -14.39 -19.92 7.36
N ALA A 248 -13.39 -19.14 7.76
CA ALA A 248 -13.27 -18.62 9.12
C ALA A 248 -13.83 -17.19 9.28
N VAL A 249 -13.87 -16.39 8.21
CA VAL A 249 -14.40 -15.03 8.26
C VAL A 249 -15.93 -15.02 8.17
N ALA A 250 -16.55 -14.05 8.83
CA ALA A 250 -18.00 -13.87 8.78
C ALA A 250 -18.47 -13.42 7.39
N ALA A 251 -19.72 -13.72 7.05
CA ALA A 251 -20.35 -13.20 5.85
C ALA A 251 -20.34 -11.66 5.84
N GLY A 252 -20.04 -11.05 4.70
CA GLY A 252 -19.87 -9.60 4.58
C GLY A 252 -18.46 -9.10 4.86
N SER A 253 -17.53 -9.96 5.31
CA SER A 253 -16.10 -9.60 5.42
C SER A 253 -15.50 -9.29 4.06
N LEU A 254 -14.46 -8.46 4.05
CA LEU A 254 -13.73 -8.06 2.85
C LEU A 254 -12.32 -8.65 2.87
N LEU A 255 -11.84 -9.11 1.72
CA LEU A 255 -10.45 -9.50 1.50
C LEU A 255 -9.82 -8.51 0.52
N LEU A 256 -8.82 -7.76 0.98
CA LEU A 256 -8.00 -6.88 0.16
C LEU A 256 -6.65 -7.53 -0.13
N VAL A 257 -6.38 -7.79 -1.39
CA VAL A 257 -5.08 -8.28 -1.86
C VAL A 257 -4.42 -7.23 -2.73
N VAL A 258 -3.19 -6.88 -2.40
CA VAL A 258 -2.33 -6.02 -3.23
C VAL A 258 -1.01 -6.76 -3.42
N ASP A 259 -0.65 -7.03 -4.66
CA ASP A 259 0.59 -7.72 -4.97
C ASP A 259 1.16 -7.27 -6.32
N SER A 260 2.38 -7.71 -6.66
CA SER A 260 3.01 -7.36 -7.92
C SER A 260 2.24 -7.98 -9.10
N PRO A 261 2.07 -7.24 -10.20
CA PRO A 261 1.45 -7.77 -11.41
C PRO A 261 2.41 -8.74 -12.10
N GLY A 262 2.10 -9.98 -12.09
CA GLY A 262 2.94 -11.01 -12.67
C GLY A 262 3.96 -11.54 -11.67
N SER A 263 3.91 -12.81 -11.48
CA SER A 263 4.80 -13.54 -10.60
C SER A 263 6.20 -13.58 -11.21
N TYR A 264 7.16 -12.97 -10.55
CA TYR A 264 8.58 -13.31 -10.76
C TYR A 264 8.92 -14.63 -10.06
N SER A 265 7.97 -15.31 -9.46
CA SER A 265 8.10 -16.59 -8.81
C SER A 265 7.59 -17.69 -9.71
N GLU A 266 8.51 -18.59 -10.11
CA GLU A 266 8.15 -19.86 -10.70
C GLU A 266 7.46 -20.70 -9.62
N THR A 267 6.14 -20.87 -9.73
CA THR A 267 5.40 -21.83 -8.92
C THR A 267 5.48 -23.18 -9.57
N LYS A 268 6.20 -24.12 -8.96
CA LYS A 268 6.16 -25.53 -9.37
C LYS A 268 4.86 -26.14 -8.87
N ALA A 269 3.90 -26.34 -9.76
CA ALA A 269 2.79 -27.25 -9.49
C ALA A 269 3.31 -28.67 -9.47
N SER A 270 2.85 -29.51 -8.54
CA SER A 270 3.17 -30.94 -8.54
C SER A 270 2.67 -31.58 -9.85
N GLY A 271 3.54 -31.73 -10.84
CA GLY A 271 3.23 -32.39 -12.12
C GLY A 271 3.41 -31.60 -13.40
N GLY A 272 3.93 -30.37 -13.37
CA GLY A 272 4.22 -29.62 -14.59
C GLY A 272 4.63 -28.17 -14.36
N GLU A 273 5.45 -27.65 -15.24
CA GLU A 273 5.77 -26.24 -15.34
C GLU A 273 4.58 -25.54 -16.01
N TRP A 274 4.00 -24.52 -15.37
CA TRP A 274 3.03 -23.63 -15.96
C TRP A 274 3.65 -22.27 -16.17
N TRP A 275 3.49 -21.75 -17.36
CA TRP A 275 4.00 -20.47 -17.86
C TRP A 275 3.27 -19.26 -17.26
#